data_3986e577db4ef268a5b106baaa6db009
#
_entry.id   3986e577db4ef268a5b106baaa6db009
#
_cell.length_a   1.000
_cell.length_b   1.000
_cell.length_c   1.000
_cell.angle_alpha   90.00
_cell.angle_beta   90.00
_cell.angle_gamma   90.00
#
_symmetry.space_group_name_H-M   'P 1'
#
loop_
_entity.id
_entity.type
_entity.pdbx_description
1 polymer ?
#
loop_
_entity_poly.entity_id
_entity_poly.type
_entity_poly.pdbx_seq_one_letter_code
_entity_poly.pdbx_strand_id
1 'polypeptide(L)'
;MDVAASGGALRLMKLFFALLVVFLYAPIVILAIFSFNDGDVAFPLQGFTTHWYAQFFSNPLLIGALRRSALVATVSSLLAVALGVLASFALLRRRFVGKAAASALLFSPLVIPYLVFGISLLLLFSIVDKLLTEAAGVYIGLGLHAVVIGHVVVSLPYTILTIMPLLERLSISLEEAAHDLGAGTWQTFRRVTLPLLAPALVSSFLIAFTLSFDEYAIASFLAGTTPTWPVYLFAQLRVPSQLPQLVAVSSVILFASLLLVLSAEIVRRVVERRYGAEFAARGVA
;
A
#
# COMPACT_ATOMS: atom_id res chain seq x y z
N MET A 1 -13.60 -17.25 -36.30
CA MET A 1 -13.59 -18.56 -35.59
C MET A 1 -14.32 -18.35 -34.28
N ASP A 2 -15.66 -18.55 -34.27
CA ASP A 2 -16.46 -18.49 -33.06
C ASP A 2 -16.18 -19.73 -32.21
N VAL A 3 -15.40 -19.58 -31.15
CA VAL A 3 -15.27 -20.58 -30.12
C VAL A 3 -16.52 -20.43 -29.21
N ALA A 4 -17.65 -20.92 -29.69
CA ALA A 4 -18.76 -21.24 -28.82
C ALA A 4 -18.29 -22.38 -27.89
N ALA A 5 -17.77 -22.00 -26.72
CA ALA A 5 -17.37 -22.96 -25.71
C ALA A 5 -18.54 -23.88 -25.46
N SER A 6 -18.39 -25.19 -25.75
CA SER A 6 -19.43 -26.18 -25.46
C SER A 6 -19.87 -26.03 -24.02
N GLY A 7 -21.20 -26.18 -23.75
CA GLY A 7 -21.71 -25.99 -22.37
C GLY A 7 -20.99 -26.79 -21.30
N GLY A 8 -20.27 -27.88 -21.69
CA GLY A 8 -19.39 -28.66 -20.84
C GLY A 8 -18.10 -27.92 -20.48
N ALA A 9 -17.43 -27.26 -21.45
CA ALA A 9 -16.21 -26.46 -21.20
C ALA A 9 -16.51 -25.29 -20.28
N LEU A 10 -17.65 -24.63 -20.44
CA LEU A 10 -18.07 -23.52 -19.57
C LEU A 10 -18.33 -23.99 -18.12
N ARG A 11 -18.94 -25.17 -17.94
CA ARG A 11 -19.16 -25.76 -16.61
C ARG A 11 -17.86 -26.15 -15.95
N LEU A 12 -16.92 -26.76 -16.68
CA LEU A 12 -15.59 -27.12 -16.19
C LEU A 12 -14.80 -25.88 -15.76
N MET A 13 -14.85 -24.81 -16.57
CA MET A 13 -14.20 -23.55 -16.25
C MET A 13 -14.79 -22.88 -14.97
N LYS A 14 -16.11 -22.91 -14.82
CA LYS A 14 -16.79 -22.41 -13.60
C LYS A 14 -16.41 -23.25 -12.37
N LEU A 15 -16.35 -24.57 -12.50
CA LEU A 15 -15.94 -25.47 -11.40
C LEU A 15 -14.48 -25.21 -11.02
N PHE A 16 -13.58 -25.12 -11.99
CA PHE A 16 -12.17 -24.80 -11.73
C PHE A 16 -12.02 -23.45 -11.02
N PHE A 17 -12.75 -22.42 -11.49
CA PHE A 17 -12.73 -21.10 -10.86
C PHE A 17 -13.25 -21.17 -9.41
N ALA A 18 -14.36 -21.88 -9.18
CA ALA A 18 -14.90 -22.05 -7.83
C ALA A 18 -13.92 -22.77 -6.90
N LEU A 19 -13.27 -23.85 -7.37
CA LEU A 19 -12.24 -24.56 -6.60
C LEU A 19 -11.03 -23.67 -6.31
N LEU A 20 -10.59 -22.87 -7.28
CA LEU A 20 -9.51 -21.91 -7.09
C LEU A 20 -9.88 -20.87 -6.02
N VAL A 21 -11.09 -20.32 -6.07
CA VAL A 21 -11.57 -19.37 -5.05
C VAL A 21 -11.60 -20.03 -3.66
N VAL A 22 -12.18 -21.23 -3.55
CA VAL A 22 -12.20 -21.97 -2.27
C VAL A 22 -10.78 -22.20 -1.76
N PHE A 23 -9.87 -22.66 -2.61
CA PHE A 23 -8.46 -22.87 -2.24
C PHE A 23 -7.77 -21.61 -1.74
N LEU A 24 -7.98 -20.47 -2.39
CA LEU A 24 -7.37 -19.19 -2.00
C LEU A 24 -7.96 -18.64 -0.69
N TYR A 25 -9.26 -18.82 -0.46
CA TYR A 25 -9.92 -18.27 0.72
C TYR A 25 -9.97 -19.23 1.91
N ALA A 26 -9.77 -20.54 1.71
CA ALA A 26 -9.79 -21.52 2.79
C ALA A 26 -8.81 -21.19 3.94
N PRO A 27 -7.54 -20.81 3.71
CA PRO A 27 -6.64 -20.42 4.80
C PRO A 27 -7.16 -19.23 5.60
N ILE A 28 -7.82 -18.28 4.95
CA ILE A 28 -8.40 -17.09 5.59
C ILE A 28 -9.57 -17.48 6.49
N VAL A 29 -10.45 -18.35 6.01
CA VAL A 29 -11.58 -18.88 6.79
C VAL A 29 -11.07 -19.69 7.97
N ILE A 30 -10.06 -20.52 7.76
CA ILE A 30 -9.42 -21.32 8.83
C ILE A 30 -8.84 -20.39 9.88
N LEU A 31 -8.08 -19.36 9.50
CA LEU A 31 -7.54 -18.36 10.43
C LEU A 31 -8.66 -17.69 11.24
N ALA A 32 -9.75 -17.29 10.58
CA ALA A 32 -10.90 -16.66 11.23
C ALA A 32 -11.58 -17.63 12.24
N ILE A 33 -11.71 -18.91 11.94
CA ILE A 33 -12.26 -19.91 12.85
C ILE A 33 -11.33 -20.12 14.06
N PHE A 34 -10.03 -20.31 13.81
CA PHE A 34 -9.04 -20.54 14.86
C PHE A 34 -8.78 -19.31 15.73
N SER A 35 -9.17 -18.12 15.29
CA SER A 35 -9.11 -16.89 16.10
C SER A 35 -10.00 -16.93 17.34
N PHE A 36 -10.99 -17.82 17.36
CA PHE A 36 -11.88 -18.07 18.50
C PHE A 36 -11.52 -19.32 19.30
N ASN A 37 -10.37 -19.97 19.01
CA ASN A 37 -9.97 -21.18 19.73
C ASN A 37 -9.64 -20.90 21.19
N ASP A 38 -10.21 -21.67 22.12
CA ASP A 38 -9.99 -21.54 23.57
C ASP A 38 -8.72 -22.28 24.07
N GLY A 39 -7.94 -22.84 23.17
CA GLY A 39 -6.69 -23.53 23.52
C GLY A 39 -5.52 -22.59 23.77
N ASP A 40 -4.57 -23.00 24.61
CA ASP A 40 -3.28 -22.31 24.84
C ASP A 40 -2.35 -22.38 23.63
N VAL A 41 -2.73 -23.14 22.60
CA VAL A 41 -2.04 -23.28 21.32
C VAL A 41 -3.03 -23.09 20.18
N ALA A 42 -2.54 -22.66 19.02
CA ALA A 42 -3.40 -22.38 17.88
C ALA A 42 -4.15 -23.60 17.35
N PHE A 43 -3.59 -24.82 17.48
CA PHE A 43 -4.15 -26.08 17.03
C PHE A 43 -3.91 -27.17 18.09
N PRO A 44 -4.86 -28.13 18.33
CA PRO A 44 -6.19 -28.28 17.71
C PRO A 44 -7.25 -27.31 18.25
N LEU A 45 -8.42 -27.28 17.58
CA LEU A 45 -9.58 -26.51 18.06
C LEU A 45 -10.13 -27.17 19.34
N GLN A 46 -10.11 -26.44 20.47
CA GLN A 46 -10.47 -26.97 21.79
C GLN A 46 -11.79 -26.38 22.34
N GLY A 47 -12.25 -25.27 21.82
CA GLY A 47 -13.45 -24.59 22.28
C GLY A 47 -13.66 -23.26 21.58
N PHE A 48 -14.56 -22.44 22.11
CA PHE A 48 -14.86 -21.12 21.61
C PHE A 48 -14.62 -20.06 22.68
N THR A 49 -13.78 -19.06 22.38
CA THR A 49 -13.52 -17.94 23.29
C THR A 49 -13.35 -16.63 22.52
N THR A 50 -13.64 -15.52 23.18
CA THR A 50 -13.29 -14.16 22.73
C THR A 50 -12.19 -13.54 23.60
N HIS A 51 -11.61 -14.32 24.52
CA HIS A 51 -10.60 -13.86 25.48
C HIS A 51 -9.39 -13.21 24.79
N TRP A 52 -8.90 -13.79 23.69
CA TRP A 52 -7.74 -13.30 22.95
C TRP A 52 -7.95 -11.90 22.37
N TYR A 53 -9.19 -11.56 22.03
CA TYR A 53 -9.54 -10.21 21.57
C TYR A 53 -9.49 -9.18 22.70
N ALA A 54 -9.96 -9.56 23.91
CA ALA A 54 -9.84 -8.69 25.08
C ALA A 54 -8.37 -8.49 25.49
N GLN A 55 -7.57 -9.57 25.47
CA GLN A 55 -6.15 -9.54 25.77
C GLN A 55 -5.37 -8.70 24.74
N PHE A 56 -5.78 -8.70 23.48
CA PHE A 56 -5.21 -7.85 22.44
C PHE A 56 -5.23 -6.37 22.85
N PHE A 57 -6.39 -5.85 23.25
CA PHE A 57 -6.53 -4.44 23.62
C PHE A 57 -5.77 -4.06 24.89
N SER A 58 -5.42 -5.02 25.73
CA SER A 58 -4.64 -4.81 26.96
C SER A 58 -3.12 -4.96 26.77
N ASN A 59 -2.66 -5.38 25.57
CA ASN A 59 -1.23 -5.58 25.29
C ASN A 59 -0.60 -4.29 24.69
N PRO A 60 0.16 -3.50 25.48
CA PRO A 60 0.69 -2.21 25.02
C PRO A 60 1.77 -2.36 23.94
N LEU A 61 2.52 -3.48 23.93
CA LEU A 61 3.57 -3.71 22.92
C LEU A 61 2.95 -3.95 21.54
N LEU A 62 1.88 -4.75 21.51
CA LEU A 62 1.16 -5.08 20.31
C LEU A 62 0.43 -3.85 19.73
N ILE A 63 -0.32 -3.13 20.58
CA ILE A 63 -0.98 -1.88 20.18
C ILE A 63 0.05 -0.85 19.71
N GLY A 64 1.19 -0.76 20.39
CA GLY A 64 2.31 0.10 20.00
C GLY A 64 2.86 -0.25 18.61
N ALA A 65 3.02 -1.55 18.30
CA ALA A 65 3.48 -2.01 16.98
C ALA A 65 2.48 -1.69 15.88
N LEU A 66 1.18 -1.91 16.11
CA LEU A 66 0.10 -1.54 15.17
C LEU A 66 0.06 -0.03 14.91
N ARG A 67 0.13 0.78 15.97
CA ARG A 67 0.14 2.24 15.84
C ARG A 67 1.34 2.72 15.02
N ARG A 68 2.54 2.13 15.22
CA ARG A 68 3.71 2.44 14.42
C ARG A 68 3.53 2.08 12.96
N SER A 69 3.00 0.87 12.66
CA SER A 69 2.67 0.49 11.29
C SER A 69 1.68 1.43 10.63
N ALA A 70 0.59 1.79 11.32
CA ALA A 70 -0.39 2.74 10.78
C ALA A 70 0.20 4.12 10.52
N LEU A 71 1.07 4.61 11.42
CA LEU A 71 1.77 5.88 11.25
C LEU A 71 2.73 5.82 10.06
N VAL A 72 3.59 4.81 10.00
CA VAL A 72 4.54 4.61 8.89
C VAL A 72 3.79 4.49 7.57
N ALA A 73 2.76 3.64 7.51
CA ALA A 73 1.97 3.44 6.30
C ALA A 73 1.29 4.74 5.83
N THR A 74 0.72 5.51 6.76
CA THR A 74 0.06 6.78 6.42
C THR A 74 1.08 7.80 5.88
N VAL A 75 2.18 8.01 6.60
CA VAL A 75 3.19 9.03 6.24
C VAL A 75 3.87 8.64 4.92
N SER A 76 4.32 7.39 4.80
CA SER A 76 4.99 6.93 3.56
C SER A 76 4.07 6.98 2.35
N SER A 77 2.79 6.62 2.50
CA SER A 77 1.81 6.68 1.41
C SER A 77 1.53 8.10 0.95
N LEU A 78 1.35 9.04 1.89
CA LEU A 78 1.16 10.46 1.55
C LEU A 78 2.36 11.02 0.80
N LEU A 79 3.58 10.72 1.26
CA LEU A 79 4.81 11.12 0.60
C LEU A 79 4.97 10.46 -0.77
N ALA A 80 4.70 9.15 -0.86
CA ALA A 80 4.77 8.42 -2.13
C ALA A 80 3.75 8.94 -3.15
N VAL A 81 2.52 9.27 -2.74
CA VAL A 81 1.51 9.89 -3.63
C VAL A 81 1.96 11.27 -4.08
N ALA A 82 2.44 12.11 -3.17
CA ALA A 82 2.92 13.45 -3.52
C ALA A 82 4.07 13.38 -4.54
N LEU A 83 5.07 12.52 -4.29
CA LEU A 83 6.18 12.30 -5.22
C LEU A 83 5.72 11.61 -6.52
N GLY A 84 4.76 10.69 -6.44
CA GLY A 84 4.15 10.01 -7.57
C GLY A 84 3.43 10.97 -8.52
N VAL A 85 2.72 11.96 -7.98
CA VAL A 85 2.13 13.04 -8.78
C VAL A 85 3.23 13.81 -9.53
N LEU A 86 4.26 14.27 -8.82
CA LEU A 86 5.36 15.04 -9.42
C LEU A 86 6.09 14.22 -10.51
N ALA A 87 6.38 12.95 -10.21
CA ALA A 87 7.02 12.04 -11.17
C ALA A 87 6.14 11.79 -12.39
N SER A 88 4.83 11.56 -12.20
CA SER A 88 3.88 11.35 -13.30
C SER A 88 3.80 12.58 -14.21
N PHE A 89 3.73 13.79 -13.66
CA PHE A 89 3.78 15.02 -14.45
C PHE A 89 5.10 15.17 -15.19
N ALA A 90 6.24 14.93 -14.55
CA ALA A 90 7.54 15.01 -15.19
C ALA A 90 7.66 14.00 -16.35
N LEU A 91 7.21 12.77 -16.13
CA LEU A 91 7.29 11.71 -17.12
C LEU A 91 6.30 11.91 -18.30
N LEU A 92 5.10 12.45 -18.08
CA LEU A 92 4.10 12.60 -19.14
C LEU A 92 4.18 13.97 -19.84
N ARG A 93 4.25 15.05 -19.07
CA ARG A 93 4.10 16.41 -19.59
C ARG A 93 5.42 17.10 -19.96
N ARG A 94 6.58 16.54 -19.56
CA ARG A 94 7.88 17.17 -19.81
C ARG A 94 8.76 16.31 -20.72
N ARG A 95 9.55 17.02 -21.55
CA ARG A 95 10.64 16.44 -22.35
C ARG A 95 11.95 16.92 -21.75
N PHE A 96 12.80 15.99 -21.32
CA PHE A 96 14.10 16.32 -20.75
C PHE A 96 15.12 15.19 -21.08
N VAL A 97 16.39 15.58 -21.07
CA VAL A 97 17.50 14.64 -21.30
C VAL A 97 17.59 13.67 -20.12
N GLY A 98 17.74 12.36 -20.40
CA GLY A 98 17.79 11.35 -19.35
C GLY A 98 16.42 10.84 -18.85
N LYS A 99 15.32 11.19 -19.52
CA LYS A 99 13.97 10.71 -19.15
C LYS A 99 13.88 9.18 -19.05
N ALA A 100 14.51 8.46 -19.99
CA ALA A 100 14.54 6.99 -19.96
C ALA A 100 15.27 6.45 -18.74
N ALA A 101 16.41 7.05 -18.38
CA ALA A 101 17.17 6.67 -17.20
C ALA A 101 16.41 6.99 -15.89
N ALA A 102 15.78 8.17 -15.82
CA ALA A 102 14.92 8.53 -14.68
C ALA A 102 13.73 7.57 -14.53
N SER A 103 13.10 7.20 -15.65
CA SER A 103 12.01 6.21 -15.64
C SER A 103 12.52 4.85 -15.14
N ALA A 104 13.64 4.35 -15.67
CA ALA A 104 14.24 3.10 -15.25
C ALA A 104 14.58 3.11 -13.75
N LEU A 105 15.10 4.21 -13.22
CA LEU A 105 15.42 4.37 -11.80
C LEU A 105 14.14 4.36 -10.94
N LEU A 106 13.10 5.10 -11.34
CA LEU A 106 11.82 5.16 -10.61
C LEU A 106 11.11 3.81 -10.55
N PHE A 107 11.24 2.98 -11.58
CA PHE A 107 10.60 1.66 -11.62
C PHE A 107 11.53 0.52 -11.16
N SER A 108 12.81 0.78 -10.89
CA SER A 108 13.76 -0.26 -10.45
C SER A 108 13.33 -0.99 -9.16
N PRO A 109 12.64 -0.36 -8.17
CA PRO A 109 12.20 -1.06 -6.97
C PRO A 109 11.19 -2.20 -7.23
N LEU A 110 10.49 -2.19 -8.37
CA LEU A 110 9.59 -3.29 -8.74
C LEU A 110 10.32 -4.61 -9.04
N VAL A 111 11.58 -4.54 -9.44
CA VAL A 111 12.38 -5.70 -9.86
C VAL A 111 13.31 -6.17 -8.74
N ILE A 112 13.68 -5.27 -7.84
CA ILE A 112 14.61 -5.58 -6.75
C ILE A 112 13.86 -6.32 -5.62
N PRO A 113 14.33 -7.51 -5.17
CA PRO A 113 13.74 -8.17 -4.02
C PRO A 113 13.79 -7.28 -2.77
N TYR A 114 12.69 -7.15 -2.06
CA TYR A 114 12.58 -6.25 -0.89
C TYR A 114 13.63 -6.53 0.20
N LEU A 115 14.00 -7.79 0.38
CA LEU A 115 15.05 -8.17 1.33
C LEU A 115 16.41 -7.54 0.93
N VAL A 116 16.78 -7.65 -0.35
CA VAL A 116 18.02 -7.06 -0.88
C VAL A 116 17.97 -5.54 -0.78
N PHE A 117 16.80 -4.96 -1.05
CA PHE A 117 16.58 -3.53 -0.93
C PHE A 117 16.71 -3.04 0.51
N GLY A 118 16.14 -3.78 1.47
CA GLY A 118 16.27 -3.47 2.91
C GLY A 118 17.72 -3.50 3.40
N ILE A 119 18.50 -4.52 3.01
CA ILE A 119 19.94 -4.60 3.32
C ILE A 119 20.71 -3.43 2.69
N SER A 120 20.40 -3.09 1.44
CA SER A 120 21.06 -1.98 0.73
C SER A 120 20.79 -0.64 1.41
N LEU A 121 19.56 -0.41 1.86
CA LEU A 121 19.19 0.78 2.63
C LEU A 121 19.87 0.79 4.00
N LEU A 122 19.94 -0.34 4.70
CA LEU A 122 20.66 -0.45 5.97
C LEU A 122 22.12 -0.01 5.81
N LEU A 123 22.82 -0.51 4.78
CA LEU A 123 24.20 -0.13 4.48
C LEU A 123 24.30 1.37 4.14
N LEU A 124 23.37 1.88 3.32
CA LEU A 124 23.32 3.32 2.99
C LEU A 124 23.16 4.18 4.25
N PHE A 125 22.21 3.87 5.12
CA PHE A 125 22.01 4.59 6.37
C PHE A 125 23.25 4.51 7.27
N SER A 126 23.91 3.34 7.37
CA SER A 126 25.13 3.17 8.16
C SER A 126 26.29 4.04 7.63
N ILE A 127 26.42 4.14 6.29
CA ILE A 127 27.45 5.00 5.66
C ILE A 127 27.12 6.47 5.93
N VAL A 128 25.85 6.88 5.74
CA VAL A 128 25.40 8.26 5.98
C VAL A 128 25.62 8.65 7.45
N ASP A 129 25.25 7.78 8.40
CA ASP A 129 25.47 8.02 9.82
C ASP A 129 26.95 8.21 10.16
N LYS A 130 27.80 7.36 9.60
CA LYS A 130 29.25 7.48 9.78
C LYS A 130 29.76 8.83 9.28
N LEU A 131 29.41 9.21 8.06
CA LEU A 131 29.84 10.47 7.44
C LEU A 131 29.32 11.68 8.21
N LEU A 132 28.07 11.68 8.65
CA LEU A 132 27.48 12.78 9.42
C LEU A 132 28.08 12.88 10.82
N THR A 133 28.37 11.75 11.47
CA THR A 133 29.01 11.74 12.77
C THR A 133 30.43 12.28 12.70
N GLU A 134 31.21 11.88 11.68
CA GLU A 134 32.58 12.36 11.47
C GLU A 134 32.63 13.84 11.05
N ALA A 135 31.71 14.30 10.19
CA ALA A 135 31.70 15.65 9.66
C ALA A 135 31.05 16.69 10.58
N ALA A 136 29.98 16.32 11.29
CA ALA A 136 29.12 17.26 12.01
C ALA A 136 28.77 16.79 13.46
N GLY A 137 29.23 15.64 13.91
CA GLY A 137 28.89 15.07 15.22
C GLY A 137 27.41 14.67 15.33
N VAL A 138 26.72 14.49 14.20
CA VAL A 138 25.28 14.17 14.15
C VAL A 138 25.07 12.70 13.88
N TYR A 139 24.34 12.02 14.75
CA TYR A 139 23.92 10.62 14.59
C TYR A 139 22.40 10.56 14.37
N ILE A 140 21.97 10.03 13.24
CA ILE A 140 20.55 9.88 12.91
C ILE A 140 20.01 8.53 13.40
N GLY A 141 20.80 7.46 13.23
CA GLY A 141 20.45 6.08 13.60
C GLY A 141 19.37 5.45 12.75
N LEU A 142 18.97 4.23 13.13
CA LEU A 142 17.86 3.53 12.54
C LEU A 142 16.58 3.77 13.34
N GLY A 143 15.42 3.74 12.68
CA GLY A 143 14.12 3.96 13.31
C GLY A 143 12.99 4.17 12.31
N LEU A 144 11.85 4.66 12.78
CA LEU A 144 10.66 4.83 11.93
C LEU A 144 10.88 5.76 10.74
N HIS A 145 11.76 6.76 10.86
CA HIS A 145 12.11 7.66 9.74
C HIS A 145 12.80 6.91 8.60
N ALA A 146 13.72 5.99 8.93
CA ALA A 146 14.40 5.16 7.94
C ALA A 146 13.41 4.19 7.27
N VAL A 147 12.50 3.60 8.05
CA VAL A 147 11.41 2.77 7.51
C VAL A 147 10.53 3.57 6.57
N VAL A 148 10.10 4.78 6.95
CA VAL A 148 9.29 5.66 6.09
C VAL A 148 9.98 5.91 4.75
N ILE A 149 11.28 6.24 4.76
CA ILE A 149 12.04 6.49 3.52
C ILE A 149 12.06 5.22 2.65
N GLY A 150 12.36 4.06 3.23
CA GLY A 150 12.34 2.80 2.50
C GLY A 150 10.99 2.48 1.88
N HIS A 151 9.91 2.66 2.66
CA HIS A 151 8.54 2.43 2.18
C HIS A 151 8.10 3.43 1.11
N VAL A 152 8.52 4.69 1.18
CA VAL A 152 8.28 5.68 0.11
C VAL A 152 8.89 5.20 -1.19
N VAL A 153 10.16 4.77 -1.16
CA VAL A 153 10.87 4.36 -2.38
C VAL A 153 10.21 3.16 -3.05
N VAL A 154 9.81 2.13 -2.28
CA VAL A 154 9.16 0.94 -2.87
C VAL A 154 7.70 1.19 -3.26
N SER A 155 7.02 2.13 -2.62
CA SER A 155 5.63 2.48 -2.96
C SER A 155 5.53 3.44 -4.16
N LEU A 156 6.59 4.19 -4.44
CA LEU A 156 6.60 5.22 -5.47
C LEU A 156 6.25 4.70 -6.88
N PRO A 157 6.81 3.60 -7.39
CA PRO A 157 6.43 3.09 -8.71
C PRO A 157 4.94 2.71 -8.79
N TYR A 158 4.36 2.15 -7.73
CA TYR A 158 2.93 1.80 -7.70
C TYR A 158 2.04 3.05 -7.75
N THR A 159 2.43 4.13 -7.07
CA THR A 159 1.69 5.41 -7.14
C THR A 159 1.77 6.01 -8.55
N ILE A 160 2.95 5.97 -9.18
CA ILE A 160 3.14 6.42 -10.56
C ILE A 160 2.25 5.62 -11.52
N LEU A 161 2.29 4.28 -11.45
CA LEU A 161 1.47 3.39 -12.30
C LEU A 161 -0.04 3.60 -12.12
N THR A 162 -0.47 4.06 -10.95
CA THR A 162 -1.88 4.33 -10.67
C THR A 162 -2.30 5.71 -11.17
N ILE A 163 -1.42 6.72 -11.05
CA ILE A 163 -1.73 8.11 -11.39
C ILE A 163 -1.57 8.38 -12.90
N MET A 164 -0.50 7.85 -13.52
CA MET A 164 -0.16 8.12 -14.93
C MET A 164 -1.31 7.86 -15.91
N PRO A 165 -2.03 6.72 -15.86
CA PRO A 165 -3.08 6.46 -16.86
C PRO A 165 -4.24 7.46 -16.80
N LEU A 166 -4.59 7.95 -15.61
CA LEU A 166 -5.62 8.97 -15.49
C LEU A 166 -5.11 10.34 -15.96
N LEU A 167 -3.88 10.71 -15.59
CA LEU A 167 -3.25 11.95 -16.06
C LEU A 167 -3.07 11.98 -17.58
N GLU A 168 -2.80 10.83 -18.22
CA GLU A 168 -2.70 10.71 -19.68
C GLU A 168 -4.05 10.95 -20.38
N ARG A 169 -5.15 10.50 -19.77
CA ARG A 169 -6.50 10.71 -20.30
C ARG A 169 -7.02 12.14 -20.12
N LEU A 170 -6.44 12.91 -19.20
CA LEU A 170 -6.84 14.30 -18.98
C LEU A 170 -6.36 15.16 -20.17
N SER A 171 -7.33 15.78 -20.88
CA SER A 171 -7.04 16.65 -21.99
C SER A 171 -6.24 17.87 -21.55
N ILE A 172 -5.15 18.17 -22.26
CA ILE A 172 -4.34 19.35 -22.05
C ILE A 172 -5.16 20.63 -22.25
N SER A 173 -6.20 20.57 -23.14
CA SER A 173 -7.07 21.70 -23.40
C SER A 173 -7.80 22.25 -22.16
N LEU A 174 -8.03 21.42 -21.13
CA LEU A 174 -8.59 21.89 -19.84
C LEU A 174 -7.62 22.80 -19.10
N GLU A 175 -6.32 22.48 -19.14
CA GLU A 175 -5.27 23.29 -18.55
C GLU A 175 -5.05 24.59 -19.36
N GLU A 176 -5.08 24.50 -20.69
CA GLU A 176 -5.00 25.63 -21.63
C GLU A 176 -6.18 26.60 -21.44
N ALA A 177 -7.42 26.09 -21.41
CA ALA A 177 -8.60 26.92 -21.16
C ALA A 177 -8.55 27.65 -19.80
N ALA A 178 -8.01 27.00 -18.76
CA ALA A 178 -7.81 27.66 -17.48
C ALA A 178 -6.77 28.80 -17.58
N HIS A 179 -5.72 28.60 -18.36
CA HIS A 179 -4.70 29.63 -18.60
C HIS A 179 -5.28 30.80 -19.42
N ASP A 180 -6.10 30.54 -20.43
CA ASP A 180 -6.79 31.56 -21.24
C ASP A 180 -7.73 32.44 -20.40
N LEU A 181 -8.31 31.84 -19.33
CA LEU A 181 -9.10 32.57 -18.33
C LEU A 181 -8.25 33.30 -17.27
N GLY A 182 -6.92 33.36 -17.44
CA GLY A 182 -5.99 34.06 -16.56
C GLY A 182 -5.52 33.27 -15.34
N ALA A 183 -5.80 31.96 -15.25
CA ALA A 183 -5.31 31.16 -14.15
C ALA A 183 -3.80 30.88 -14.27
N GLY A 184 -3.04 31.11 -13.19
CA GLY A 184 -1.64 30.72 -13.13
C GLY A 184 -1.49 29.19 -12.97
N THR A 185 -0.28 28.67 -13.26
CA THR A 185 0.01 27.20 -13.23
C THR A 185 -0.40 26.50 -11.93
N TRP A 186 -0.14 27.11 -10.78
CA TRP A 186 -0.54 26.57 -9.48
C TRP A 186 -2.06 26.58 -9.29
N GLN A 187 -2.74 27.60 -9.79
CA GLN A 187 -4.18 27.74 -9.70
C GLN A 187 -4.87 26.70 -10.60
N THR A 188 -4.36 26.49 -11.82
CA THR A 188 -4.81 25.45 -12.76
C THR A 188 -4.62 24.07 -12.15
N PHE A 189 -3.42 23.78 -11.60
CA PHE A 189 -3.17 22.51 -10.94
C PHE A 189 -4.14 22.25 -9.79
N ARG A 190 -4.31 23.23 -8.87
CA ARG A 190 -5.11 23.04 -7.65
C ARG A 190 -6.62 22.99 -7.94
N ARG A 191 -7.12 23.78 -8.92
CA ARG A 191 -8.56 23.93 -9.18
C ARG A 191 -9.09 23.06 -10.32
N VAL A 192 -8.22 22.61 -11.22
CA VAL A 192 -8.61 21.81 -12.40
C VAL A 192 -7.99 20.44 -12.31
N THR A 193 -6.68 20.31 -12.34
CA THR A 193 -5.99 19.03 -12.52
C THR A 193 -6.09 18.15 -11.27
N LEU A 194 -5.84 18.70 -10.07
CA LEU A 194 -5.84 17.94 -8.82
C LEU A 194 -7.21 17.33 -8.47
N PRO A 195 -8.34 18.06 -8.59
CA PRO A 195 -9.66 17.48 -8.38
C PRO A 195 -10.00 16.35 -9.38
N LEU A 196 -9.57 16.50 -10.64
CA LEU A 196 -9.76 15.47 -11.66
C LEU A 196 -8.92 14.22 -11.41
N LEU A 197 -7.74 14.38 -10.80
CA LEU A 197 -6.88 13.26 -10.37
C LEU A 197 -7.31 12.62 -9.04
N ALA A 198 -8.24 13.20 -8.28
CA ALA A 198 -8.62 12.72 -6.96
C ALA A 198 -8.94 11.21 -6.89
N PRO A 199 -9.65 10.58 -7.84
CA PRO A 199 -9.88 9.14 -7.82
C PRO A 199 -8.59 8.32 -7.85
N ALA A 200 -7.62 8.73 -8.70
CA ALA A 200 -6.33 8.05 -8.78
C ALA A 200 -5.47 8.30 -7.54
N LEU A 201 -5.56 9.50 -6.95
CA LEU A 201 -4.83 9.83 -5.72
C LEU A 201 -5.31 8.99 -4.54
N VAL A 202 -6.63 8.84 -4.38
CA VAL A 202 -7.20 7.96 -3.35
C VAL A 202 -6.78 6.52 -3.59
N SER A 203 -6.90 6.02 -4.81
CA SER A 203 -6.50 4.65 -5.15
C SER A 203 -5.01 4.41 -4.93
N SER A 204 -4.14 5.33 -5.34
CA SER A 204 -2.69 5.22 -5.14
C SER A 204 -2.30 5.29 -3.66
N PHE A 205 -2.97 6.14 -2.86
CA PHE A 205 -2.77 6.18 -1.41
C PHE A 205 -3.11 4.84 -0.77
N LEU A 206 -4.23 4.24 -1.12
CA LEU A 206 -4.68 2.98 -0.52
C LEU A 206 -3.79 1.80 -0.91
N ILE A 207 -3.33 1.74 -2.17
CA ILE A 207 -2.34 0.75 -2.60
C ILE A 207 -1.04 0.93 -1.82
N ALA A 208 -0.50 2.15 -1.77
CA ALA A 208 0.73 2.44 -1.05
C ALA A 208 0.60 2.17 0.45
N PHE A 209 -0.56 2.50 1.06
CA PHE A 209 -0.85 2.22 2.47
C PHE A 209 -0.85 0.72 2.76
N THR A 210 -1.54 -0.07 1.95
CA THR A 210 -1.59 -1.52 2.13
C THR A 210 -0.20 -2.15 1.98
N LEU A 211 0.55 -1.77 0.94
CA LEU A 211 1.92 -2.23 0.72
C LEU A 211 2.84 -1.88 1.89
N SER A 212 2.73 -0.66 2.42
CA SER A 212 3.55 -0.20 3.53
C SER A 212 3.14 -0.80 4.88
N PHE A 213 1.84 -1.02 5.11
CA PHE A 213 1.35 -1.57 6.38
C PHE A 213 1.80 -3.01 6.61
N ASP A 214 1.82 -3.82 5.55
CA ASP A 214 2.17 -5.24 5.59
C ASP A 214 3.66 -5.50 5.29
N GLU A 215 4.44 -4.44 5.05
CA GLU A 215 5.84 -4.58 4.67
C GLU A 215 6.70 -5.01 5.87
N TYR A 216 7.34 -6.17 5.73
CA TYR A 216 8.20 -6.79 6.74
C TYR A 216 9.68 -6.64 6.42
N ALA A 217 10.08 -6.90 5.17
CA ALA A 217 11.48 -7.11 4.82
C ALA A 217 12.34 -5.87 5.05
N ILE A 218 11.91 -4.72 4.55
CA ILE A 218 12.60 -3.43 4.72
C ILE A 218 12.53 -2.98 6.19
N ALA A 219 11.32 -3.08 6.78
CA ALA A 219 11.11 -2.68 8.17
C ALA A 219 11.97 -3.47 9.15
N SER A 220 12.22 -4.76 8.89
CA SER A 220 13.05 -5.62 9.76
C SER A 220 14.51 -5.16 9.84
N PHE A 221 15.03 -4.49 8.81
CA PHE A 221 16.39 -3.94 8.80
C PHE A 221 16.47 -2.51 9.32
N LEU A 222 15.41 -1.72 9.12
CA LEU A 222 15.45 -0.27 9.35
C LEU A 222 14.75 0.20 10.63
N ALA A 223 13.86 -0.61 11.23
CA ALA A 223 13.07 -0.19 12.38
C ALA A 223 13.85 0.02 13.68
N GLY A 224 15.09 -0.45 13.74
CA GLY A 224 15.90 -0.37 14.97
C GLY A 224 15.22 -1.07 16.15
N THR A 225 15.04 -0.36 17.27
CA THR A 225 14.39 -0.90 18.48
C THR A 225 12.87 -0.71 18.51
N THR A 226 12.28 -0.13 17.45
CA THR A 226 10.85 0.23 17.41
C THR A 226 10.12 -0.57 16.32
N PRO A 227 9.85 -1.86 16.54
CA PRO A 227 9.29 -2.73 15.49
C PRO A 227 7.90 -2.27 15.04
N THR A 228 7.66 -2.36 13.73
CA THR A 228 6.33 -2.28 13.12
C THR A 228 5.55 -3.56 13.39
N TRP A 229 4.25 -3.59 13.07
CA TRP A 229 3.40 -4.75 13.29
C TRP A 229 3.94 -6.03 12.60
N PRO A 230 4.30 -6.05 11.31
CA PRO A 230 4.83 -7.28 10.70
C PRO A 230 6.11 -7.77 11.36
N VAL A 231 7.01 -6.87 11.76
CA VAL A 231 8.27 -7.22 12.45
C VAL A 231 7.96 -7.80 13.84
N TYR A 232 7.05 -7.19 14.58
CA TYR A 232 6.60 -7.69 15.87
C TYR A 232 5.95 -9.07 15.74
N LEU A 233 5.01 -9.22 14.82
CA LEU A 233 4.31 -10.48 14.53
C LEU A 233 5.31 -11.62 14.26
N PHE A 234 6.26 -11.38 13.35
CA PHE A 234 7.24 -12.40 12.96
C PHE A 234 8.15 -12.82 14.12
N ALA A 235 8.51 -11.89 15.00
CA ALA A 235 9.27 -12.20 16.21
C ALA A 235 8.47 -13.08 17.18
N GLN A 236 7.17 -12.81 17.34
CA GLN A 236 6.29 -13.53 18.26
C GLN A 236 5.83 -14.90 17.75
N LEU A 237 5.87 -15.17 16.44
CA LEU A 237 5.54 -16.50 15.89
C LEU A 237 6.42 -17.62 16.44
N ARG A 238 7.59 -17.29 16.99
CA ARG A 238 8.50 -18.27 17.62
C ARG A 238 8.12 -18.65 19.06
N VAL A 239 7.10 -17.99 19.62
CA VAL A 239 6.62 -18.22 20.99
C VAL A 239 5.26 -18.89 20.93
N PRO A 240 5.14 -20.21 21.13
CA PRO A 240 3.90 -20.97 20.94
C PRO A 240 2.71 -20.42 21.75
N SER A 241 2.94 -19.98 22.98
CA SER A 241 1.90 -19.42 23.86
C SER A 241 1.35 -18.07 23.39
N GLN A 242 2.00 -17.39 22.44
CA GLN A 242 1.51 -16.14 21.85
C GLN A 242 0.67 -16.38 20.58
N LEU A 243 0.75 -17.58 20.00
CA LEU A 243 0.09 -17.87 18.73
C LEU A 243 -1.43 -17.65 18.75
N PRO A 244 -2.21 -18.07 19.78
CA PRO A 244 -3.65 -17.82 19.78
C PRO A 244 -3.99 -16.32 19.73
N GLN A 245 -3.30 -15.50 20.52
CA GLN A 245 -3.47 -14.04 20.49
C GLN A 245 -3.11 -13.46 19.12
N LEU A 246 -2.01 -13.92 18.51
CA LEU A 246 -1.59 -13.43 17.18
C LEU A 246 -2.58 -13.81 16.08
N VAL A 247 -3.17 -15.01 16.15
CA VAL A 247 -4.22 -15.46 15.22
C VAL A 247 -5.46 -14.58 15.35
N ALA A 248 -5.89 -14.26 16.58
CA ALA A 248 -7.01 -13.36 16.83
C ALA A 248 -6.73 -11.95 16.28
N VAL A 249 -5.55 -11.38 16.55
CA VAL A 249 -5.15 -10.06 16.06
C VAL A 249 -5.05 -10.03 14.53
N SER A 250 -4.41 -11.05 13.94
CA SER A 250 -4.30 -11.17 12.48
C SER A 250 -5.67 -11.24 11.81
N SER A 251 -6.64 -11.92 12.45
CA SER A 251 -8.03 -11.93 11.98
C SER A 251 -8.66 -10.53 11.99
N VAL A 252 -8.48 -9.76 13.08
CA VAL A 252 -8.97 -8.37 13.16
C VAL A 252 -8.35 -7.50 12.06
N ILE A 253 -7.04 -7.58 11.88
CA ILE A 253 -6.32 -6.80 10.86
C ILE A 253 -6.79 -7.18 9.46
N LEU A 254 -6.96 -8.47 9.18
CA LEU A 254 -7.47 -8.96 7.91
C LEU A 254 -8.86 -8.39 7.60
N PHE A 255 -9.78 -8.43 8.56
CA PHE A 255 -11.11 -7.85 8.38
C PHE A 255 -11.06 -6.33 8.24
N ALA A 256 -10.21 -5.65 9.00
CA ALA A 256 -10.01 -4.20 8.88
C ALA A 256 -9.44 -3.82 7.51
N SER A 257 -8.44 -4.55 7.02
CA SER A 257 -7.85 -4.36 5.69
C SER A 257 -8.88 -4.62 4.57
N LEU A 258 -9.68 -5.68 4.71
CA LEU A 258 -10.76 -5.97 3.76
C LEU A 258 -11.79 -4.84 3.71
N LEU A 259 -12.24 -4.35 4.87
CA LEU A 259 -13.16 -3.22 4.98
C LEU A 259 -12.56 -1.94 4.38
N LEU A 260 -11.28 -1.71 4.60
CA LEU A 260 -10.56 -0.57 4.03
C LEU A 260 -10.54 -0.64 2.50
N VAL A 261 -10.17 -1.79 1.92
CA VAL A 261 -10.16 -2.00 0.47
C VAL A 261 -11.55 -1.89 -0.14
N LEU A 262 -12.57 -2.48 0.51
CA LEU A 262 -13.95 -2.38 0.04
C LEU A 262 -14.46 -0.92 0.08
N SER A 263 -14.18 -0.21 1.18
CA SER A 263 -14.56 1.21 1.30
C SER A 263 -13.87 2.08 0.24
N ALA A 264 -12.61 1.80 -0.02
CA ALA A 264 -11.82 2.43 -1.07
C ALA A 264 -12.42 2.22 -2.46
N GLU A 265 -12.79 0.99 -2.77
CA GLU A 265 -13.40 0.66 -4.06
C GLU A 265 -14.78 1.32 -4.22
N ILE A 266 -15.57 1.39 -3.14
CA ILE A 266 -16.85 2.10 -3.14
C ILE A 266 -16.63 3.60 -3.39
N VAL A 267 -15.68 4.22 -2.66
CA VAL A 267 -15.34 5.65 -2.86
C VAL A 267 -14.88 5.89 -4.30
N ARG A 268 -13.98 5.06 -4.81
CA ARG A 268 -13.51 5.14 -6.20
C ARG A 268 -14.67 5.12 -7.18
N ARG A 269 -15.58 4.14 -7.08
CA ARG A 269 -16.75 4.00 -7.97
C ARG A 269 -17.72 5.18 -7.85
N VAL A 270 -17.94 5.69 -6.64
CA VAL A 270 -18.80 6.87 -6.43
C VAL A 270 -18.20 8.11 -7.08
N VAL A 271 -16.89 8.32 -6.91
CA VAL A 271 -16.18 9.44 -7.51
C VAL A 271 -16.16 9.33 -9.04
N GLU A 272 -15.81 8.16 -9.59
CA GLU A 272 -15.84 7.91 -11.04
C GLU A 272 -17.23 8.15 -11.65
N ARG A 273 -18.31 7.73 -10.96
CA ARG A 273 -19.69 7.96 -11.43
C ARG A 273 -20.06 9.44 -11.42
N ARG A 274 -19.69 10.18 -10.37
CA ARG A 274 -19.96 11.62 -10.28
C ARG A 274 -19.26 12.40 -11.39
N TYR A 275 -17.96 12.20 -11.54
CA TYR A 275 -17.18 12.88 -12.57
C TYR A 275 -17.52 12.39 -13.99
N GLY A 276 -17.73 11.09 -14.21
CA GLY A 276 -18.14 10.54 -15.49
C GLY A 276 -19.51 11.07 -15.94
N ALA A 277 -20.49 11.22 -15.02
CA ALA A 277 -21.79 11.82 -15.32
C ALA A 277 -21.69 13.33 -15.65
N GLU A 278 -20.82 14.07 -14.98
CA GLU A 278 -20.57 15.49 -15.27
C GLU A 278 -19.90 15.68 -16.63
N PHE A 279 -18.95 14.80 -17.03
CA PHE A 279 -18.33 14.84 -18.36
C PHE A 279 -19.34 14.48 -19.46
N ALA A 280 -20.15 13.46 -19.27
CA ALA A 280 -21.21 13.09 -20.22
C ALA A 280 -22.28 14.19 -20.35
N ALA A 281 -22.67 14.84 -19.26
CA ALA A 281 -23.63 15.94 -19.26
C ALA A 281 -23.11 17.22 -19.94
N ARG A 282 -21.78 17.41 -19.99
CA ARG A 282 -21.14 18.57 -20.64
C ARG A 282 -20.74 18.33 -22.10
N GLY A 283 -21.09 17.18 -22.69
CA GLY A 283 -20.81 16.88 -24.10
C GLY A 283 -19.33 16.78 -24.46
N VAL A 284 -18.49 16.45 -23.49
CA VAL A 284 -17.03 16.29 -23.63
C VAL A 284 -16.69 14.79 -23.59
N ALA A 285 -17.45 13.99 -24.33
CA ALA A 285 -17.17 12.57 -24.54
C ALA A 285 -16.66 12.36 -25.98
#